data_93412a6dc19981f080bc48cc020f6e3e
#
_entry.id   93412a6dc19981f080bc48cc020f6e3e
#
_cell.length_a   1.000
_cell.length_b   1.000
_cell.length_c   1.000
_cell.angle_alpha   90.00
_cell.angle_beta   90.00
_cell.angle_gamma   90.00
#
_symmetry.space_group_name_H-M   'P 1'
#
loop_
_entity.id
_entity.type
_entity.pdbx_description
1 polymer ?
#
loop_
_entity_poly.entity_id
_entity_poly.type
_entity_poly.pdbx_seq_one_letter_code
_entity_poly.pdbx_strand_id
1 'polypeptide(L)'
;MNPWQALTSAGDSAVLLPLIVWITLWLIVPHESRRDGWRWVVAVGVCGGGVALSKLLFMAWDIGLPGLDYTGFSGHSAMSMLVWPTTAALLTRRANVSWRSVAIGLGILLALSIAISRIWLKAHSVSEVILGSAFGLLICGWFQKGKPVAQQVSVRAVTLLAGMSLLLVLACYGRVFPSQHILKQVALAISGHDMVFSRQMPLP
;
A
#
# COMPACT_ATOMS: atom_id res chain seq x y z
N MET A 1 -4.32 6.04 22.52
CA MET A 1 -3.63 6.19 21.21
C MET A 1 -3.88 7.59 20.68
N ASN A 2 -2.82 8.26 20.21
CA ASN A 2 -2.96 9.53 19.48
C ASN A 2 -3.77 9.26 18.18
N PRO A 3 -4.71 10.14 17.77
CA PRO A 3 -5.49 9.97 16.54
C PRO A 3 -4.66 9.66 15.30
N TRP A 4 -3.48 10.26 15.18
CA TRP A 4 -2.55 10.02 14.08
C TRP A 4 -1.93 8.61 14.10
N GLN A 5 -1.68 8.07 15.29
CA GLN A 5 -1.23 6.68 15.45
C GLN A 5 -2.36 5.71 15.08
N ALA A 6 -3.60 6.01 15.44
CA ALA A 6 -4.75 5.24 15.03
C ALA A 6 -4.89 5.21 13.50
N LEU A 7 -4.83 6.37 12.84
CA LEU A 7 -4.90 6.44 11.37
C LEU A 7 -3.76 5.67 10.69
N THR A 8 -2.52 5.87 11.13
CA THR A 8 -1.37 5.20 10.49
C THR A 8 -1.42 3.68 10.63
N SER A 9 -2.02 3.14 11.70
CA SER A 9 -2.17 1.70 11.90
C SER A 9 -2.96 1.02 10.79
N ALA A 10 -3.93 1.70 10.17
CA ALA A 10 -4.66 1.18 9.02
C ALA A 10 -3.80 1.10 7.74
N GLY A 11 -2.66 1.78 7.69
CA GLY A 11 -1.69 1.73 6.60
C GLY A 11 -0.47 0.87 6.91
N ASP A 12 -0.39 0.27 8.09
CA ASP A 12 0.72 -0.60 8.45
C ASP A 12 0.71 -1.90 7.65
N SER A 13 1.89 -2.41 7.35
CA SER A 13 2.07 -3.69 6.65
C SER A 13 1.42 -4.86 7.39
N ALA A 14 1.29 -4.78 8.73
CA ALA A 14 0.58 -5.78 9.52
C ALA A 14 -0.91 -5.89 9.14
N VAL A 15 -1.53 -4.80 8.70
CA VAL A 15 -2.92 -4.78 8.21
C VAL A 15 -2.97 -5.03 6.71
N LEU A 16 -2.12 -4.33 5.94
CA LEU A 16 -2.21 -4.36 4.48
C LEU A 16 -1.77 -5.69 3.88
N LEU A 17 -0.74 -6.37 4.42
CA LEU A 17 -0.27 -7.65 3.85
C LEU A 17 -1.33 -8.77 3.94
N PRO A 18 -1.96 -9.04 5.10
CA PRO A 18 -3.04 -10.02 5.15
C PRO A 18 -4.21 -9.67 4.23
N LEU A 19 -4.56 -8.38 4.13
CA LEU A 19 -5.62 -7.91 3.23
C LEU A 19 -5.25 -8.12 1.76
N ILE A 20 -4.01 -7.85 1.38
CA ILE A 20 -3.49 -8.11 0.03
C ILE A 20 -3.57 -9.59 -0.31
N VAL A 21 -3.11 -10.45 0.60
CA VAL A 21 -3.18 -11.92 0.42
C VAL A 21 -4.62 -12.36 0.25
N TRP A 22 -5.53 -11.86 1.08
CA TRP A 22 -6.95 -12.18 1.00
C TRP A 22 -7.58 -11.75 -0.33
N ILE A 23 -7.34 -10.51 -0.76
CA ILE A 23 -7.80 -10.02 -2.08
C ILE A 23 -7.23 -10.88 -3.21
N THR A 24 -5.95 -11.26 -3.11
CA THR A 24 -5.29 -12.12 -4.09
C THR A 24 -6.02 -13.47 -4.21
N LEU A 25 -6.27 -14.13 -3.09
CA LEU A 25 -6.98 -15.41 -3.07
C LEU A 25 -8.41 -15.26 -3.62
N TRP A 26 -9.11 -14.23 -3.20
CA TRP A 26 -10.48 -13.94 -3.64
C TRP A 26 -10.58 -13.69 -5.16
N LEU A 27 -9.52 -13.12 -5.77
CA LEU A 27 -9.45 -12.89 -7.22
C LEU A 27 -8.93 -14.09 -8.00
N ILE A 28 -7.96 -14.86 -7.47
CA ILE A 28 -7.28 -15.93 -8.21
C ILE A 28 -8.06 -17.24 -8.18
N VAL A 29 -8.70 -17.57 -7.04
CA VAL A 29 -9.37 -18.86 -6.87
C VAL A 29 -10.51 -19.07 -7.87
N PRO A 30 -11.44 -18.12 -8.09
CA PRO A 30 -12.45 -18.28 -9.12
C PRO A 30 -11.80 -18.16 -10.51
N HIS A 31 -12.10 -19.14 -11.39
CA HIS A 31 -11.52 -19.18 -12.75
C HIS A 31 -11.80 -17.90 -13.53
N GLU A 32 -13.00 -17.37 -13.37
CA GLU A 32 -13.48 -16.19 -14.09
C GLU A 32 -12.75 -14.89 -13.73
N SER A 33 -12.27 -14.74 -12.50
CA SER A 33 -11.55 -13.54 -12.03
C SER A 33 -10.04 -13.71 -12.00
N ARG A 34 -9.51 -14.87 -12.41
CA ARG A 34 -8.07 -15.20 -12.34
C ARG A 34 -7.17 -14.19 -13.06
N ARG A 35 -7.66 -13.64 -14.21
CA ARG A 35 -6.94 -12.59 -14.93
C ARG A 35 -6.80 -11.31 -14.08
N ASP A 36 -7.87 -10.91 -13.38
CA ASP A 36 -7.84 -9.77 -12.46
C ASP A 36 -6.91 -10.06 -11.27
N GLY A 37 -6.91 -11.32 -10.80
CA GLY A 37 -6.00 -11.77 -9.74
C GLY A 37 -4.54 -11.63 -10.11
N TRP A 38 -4.13 -12.05 -11.30
CA TRP A 38 -2.77 -11.86 -11.78
C TRP A 38 -2.41 -10.38 -11.98
N ARG A 39 -3.32 -9.57 -12.49
CA ARG A 39 -3.13 -8.12 -12.58
C ARG A 39 -2.94 -7.49 -11.19
N TRP A 40 -3.69 -7.97 -10.20
CA TRP A 40 -3.54 -7.54 -8.82
C TRP A 40 -2.16 -7.91 -8.26
N VAL A 41 -1.70 -9.15 -8.47
CA VAL A 41 -0.36 -9.59 -8.06
C VAL A 41 0.72 -8.70 -8.69
N VAL A 42 0.60 -8.40 -9.98
CA VAL A 42 1.52 -7.48 -10.67
C VAL A 42 1.46 -6.08 -10.06
N ALA A 43 0.25 -5.54 -9.81
CA ALA A 43 0.07 -4.23 -9.19
C ALA A 43 0.76 -4.14 -7.81
N VAL A 44 0.54 -5.14 -6.96
CA VAL A 44 1.16 -5.25 -5.64
C VAL A 44 2.68 -5.41 -5.75
N GLY A 45 3.14 -6.27 -6.65
CA GLY A 45 4.57 -6.50 -6.88
C GLY A 45 5.29 -5.24 -7.36
N VAL A 46 4.71 -4.51 -8.30
CA VAL A 46 5.27 -3.24 -8.82
C VAL A 46 5.25 -2.17 -7.73
N CYS A 47 4.13 -2.03 -6.99
CA CYS A 47 4.02 -1.02 -5.94
C CYS A 47 4.98 -1.32 -4.78
N GLY A 48 4.93 -2.51 -4.22
CA GLY A 48 5.79 -2.91 -3.10
C GLY A 48 7.27 -2.99 -3.49
N GLY A 49 7.56 -3.54 -4.67
CA GLY A 49 8.91 -3.60 -5.22
C GLY A 49 9.50 -2.22 -5.49
N GLY A 50 8.72 -1.29 -6.06
CA GLY A 50 9.14 0.09 -6.29
C GLY A 50 9.42 0.83 -4.98
N VAL A 51 8.58 0.63 -3.95
CA VAL A 51 8.83 1.16 -2.59
C VAL A 51 10.12 0.58 -2.01
N ALA A 52 10.28 -0.74 -2.07
CA ALA A 52 11.46 -1.41 -1.54
C ALA A 52 12.73 -0.96 -2.27
N LEU A 53 12.70 -0.94 -3.61
CA LEU A 53 13.83 -0.51 -4.44
C LEU A 53 14.24 0.93 -4.13
N SER A 54 13.28 1.87 -4.07
CA SER A 54 13.60 3.28 -3.77
C SER A 54 14.29 3.46 -2.43
N LYS A 55 13.89 2.69 -1.41
CA LYS A 55 14.52 2.71 -0.08
C LYS A 55 15.88 2.02 -0.07
N LEU A 56 16.01 0.89 -0.76
CA LEU A 56 17.27 0.17 -0.85
C LEU A 56 18.34 0.99 -1.56
N LEU A 57 17.99 1.71 -2.64
CA LEU A 57 18.91 2.60 -3.34
C LEU A 57 19.49 3.67 -2.40
N PHE A 58 18.64 4.26 -1.55
CA PHE A 58 19.12 5.23 -0.56
C PHE A 58 19.92 4.55 0.56
N MET A 59 19.38 3.51 1.18
CA MET A 59 20.00 2.86 2.35
C MET A 59 21.36 2.23 2.02
N ALA A 60 21.52 1.68 0.81
CA ALA A 60 22.74 1.00 0.41
C ALA A 60 23.79 1.91 -0.23
N TRP A 61 23.37 2.94 -0.98
CA TRP A 61 24.28 3.76 -1.82
C TRP A 61 24.03 5.26 -1.77
N ASP A 62 23.19 5.76 -0.83
CA ASP A 62 22.81 7.18 -0.72
C ASP A 62 22.25 7.80 -2.00
N ILE A 63 21.62 6.95 -2.85
CA ILE A 63 20.98 7.41 -4.07
C ILE A 63 19.62 8.00 -3.72
N GLY A 64 19.56 9.32 -3.62
CA GLY A 64 18.37 10.12 -3.36
C GLY A 64 18.02 11.07 -4.50
N LEU A 65 17.03 11.94 -4.29
CA LEU A 65 16.66 13.00 -5.23
C LEU A 65 17.34 14.31 -4.79
N PRO A 66 18.28 14.86 -5.58
CA PRO A 66 18.96 16.12 -5.21
C PRO A 66 17.96 17.25 -4.94
N GLY A 67 18.19 18.00 -3.85
CA GLY A 67 17.34 19.13 -3.48
C GLY A 67 16.04 18.76 -2.78
N LEU A 68 15.74 17.48 -2.60
CA LEU A 68 14.58 16.99 -1.85
C LEU A 68 15.04 16.19 -0.63
N ASP A 69 14.36 16.38 0.50
CA ASP A 69 14.50 15.48 1.66
C ASP A 69 13.81 14.14 1.32
N TYR A 70 14.55 13.24 0.64
CA TYR A 70 14.03 12.01 0.09
C TYR A 70 14.93 10.82 0.36
N THR A 71 14.44 9.87 1.14
CA THR A 71 15.12 8.61 1.49
C THR A 71 14.42 7.38 0.90
N GLY A 72 13.44 7.60 0.03
CA GLY A 72 12.62 6.58 -0.61
C GLY A 72 11.12 6.81 -0.42
N PHE A 73 10.31 6.14 -1.21
CA PHE A 73 8.85 6.28 -1.13
C PHE A 73 8.30 5.89 0.24
N SER A 74 7.32 6.64 0.75
CA SER A 74 6.54 6.23 1.91
C SER A 74 5.72 4.98 1.59
N GLY A 75 6.09 3.84 2.19
CA GLY A 75 5.41 2.57 1.97
C GLY A 75 3.96 2.58 2.44
N HIS A 76 3.67 3.20 3.61
CA HIS A 76 2.30 3.38 4.10
C HIS A 76 1.46 4.16 3.09
N SER A 77 1.99 5.25 2.53
CA SER A 77 1.27 6.08 1.57
C SER A 77 1.02 5.35 0.25
N ALA A 78 2.05 4.75 -0.33
CA ALA A 78 1.95 4.05 -1.62
C ALA A 78 1.01 2.83 -1.54
N MET A 79 1.22 1.96 -0.54
CA MET A 79 0.42 0.75 -0.41
C MET A 79 -1.02 1.06 -0.01
N SER A 80 -1.27 2.06 0.84
CA SER A 80 -2.64 2.49 1.17
C SER A 80 -3.37 3.02 -0.04
N MET A 81 -2.71 3.81 -0.91
CA MET A 81 -3.29 4.31 -2.16
C MET A 81 -3.61 3.22 -3.17
N LEU A 82 -2.91 2.09 -3.13
CA LEU A 82 -3.25 0.92 -3.95
C LEU A 82 -4.39 0.13 -3.32
N VAL A 83 -4.30 -0.19 -2.02
CA VAL A 83 -5.14 -1.21 -1.39
C VAL A 83 -6.54 -0.70 -1.05
N TRP A 84 -6.67 0.45 -0.37
CA TRP A 84 -7.98 0.92 0.12
C TRP A 84 -8.96 1.26 -1.01
N PRO A 85 -8.60 2.04 -2.05
CA PRO A 85 -9.50 2.31 -3.16
C PRO A 85 -9.84 1.04 -3.96
N THR A 86 -8.89 0.10 -4.08
CA THR A 86 -9.13 -1.19 -4.74
C THR A 86 -10.11 -2.03 -3.93
N THR A 87 -9.95 -2.13 -2.60
CA THR A 87 -10.88 -2.84 -1.71
C THR A 87 -12.29 -2.26 -1.85
N ALA A 88 -12.43 -0.93 -1.81
CA ALA A 88 -13.69 -0.25 -1.99
C ALA A 88 -14.35 -0.55 -3.35
N ALA A 89 -13.54 -0.55 -4.42
CA ALA A 89 -14.00 -0.89 -5.78
C ALA A 89 -14.47 -2.35 -5.89
N LEU A 90 -13.80 -3.28 -5.21
CA LEU A 90 -14.17 -4.70 -5.20
C LEU A 90 -15.44 -4.94 -4.39
N LEU A 91 -15.59 -4.31 -3.24
CA LEU A 91 -16.78 -4.40 -2.39
C LEU A 91 -18.02 -3.82 -3.07
N THR A 92 -17.84 -2.82 -3.91
CA THR A 92 -18.94 -2.14 -4.63
C THR A 92 -19.11 -2.60 -6.08
N ARG A 93 -18.56 -3.76 -6.46
CA ARG A 93 -18.66 -4.29 -7.84
C ARG A 93 -20.11 -4.44 -8.34
N ARG A 94 -21.05 -4.71 -7.42
CA ARG A 94 -22.49 -4.86 -7.73
C ARG A 94 -23.27 -3.54 -7.68
N ALA A 95 -22.68 -2.49 -7.14
CA ALA A 95 -23.32 -1.18 -7.03
C ALA A 95 -23.32 -0.45 -8.37
N ASN A 96 -24.22 0.51 -8.51
CA ASN A 96 -24.20 1.41 -9.65
C ASN A 96 -22.93 2.27 -9.68
N VAL A 97 -22.65 2.89 -10.81
CA VAL A 97 -21.42 3.67 -11.06
C VAL A 97 -21.23 4.76 -10.01
N SER A 98 -22.31 5.46 -9.61
CA SER A 98 -22.24 6.56 -8.64
C SER A 98 -21.80 6.07 -7.27
N TRP A 99 -22.42 5.03 -6.72
CA TRP A 99 -22.03 4.45 -5.43
C TRP A 99 -20.63 3.87 -5.45
N ARG A 100 -20.24 3.24 -6.56
CA ARG A 100 -18.88 2.74 -6.74
C ARG A 100 -17.86 3.88 -6.72
N SER A 101 -18.13 4.98 -7.41
CA SER A 101 -17.24 6.15 -7.43
C SER A 101 -17.11 6.79 -6.05
N VAL A 102 -18.22 6.91 -5.32
CA VAL A 102 -18.20 7.39 -3.92
C VAL A 102 -17.35 6.49 -3.04
N ALA A 103 -17.53 5.17 -3.12
CA ALA A 103 -16.75 4.22 -2.32
C ALA A 103 -15.25 4.30 -2.61
N ILE A 104 -14.86 4.38 -3.89
CA ILE A 104 -13.47 4.55 -4.31
C ILE A 104 -12.92 5.87 -3.75
N GLY A 105 -13.69 6.97 -3.86
CA GLY A 105 -13.35 8.27 -3.28
C GLY A 105 -13.09 8.20 -1.77
N LEU A 106 -13.95 7.49 -1.03
CA LEU A 106 -13.75 7.26 0.40
C LEU A 106 -12.48 6.44 0.69
N GLY A 107 -12.18 5.43 -0.14
CA GLY A 107 -10.93 4.68 -0.07
C GLY A 107 -9.70 5.56 -0.30
N ILE A 108 -9.75 6.49 -1.26
CA ILE A 108 -8.69 7.48 -1.51
C ILE A 108 -8.56 8.43 -0.32
N LEU A 109 -9.67 8.94 0.22
CA LEU A 109 -9.65 9.84 1.39
C LEU A 109 -9.02 9.15 2.61
N LEU A 110 -9.35 7.89 2.87
CA LEU A 110 -8.70 7.11 3.93
C LEU A 110 -7.19 6.99 3.68
N ALA A 111 -6.78 6.65 2.46
CA ALA A 111 -5.37 6.53 2.11
C ALA A 111 -4.62 7.88 2.23
N LEU A 112 -5.24 9.00 1.85
CA LEU A 112 -4.70 10.36 2.05
C LEU A 112 -4.57 10.69 3.54
N SER A 113 -5.55 10.35 4.36
CA SER A 113 -5.49 10.57 5.81
C SER A 113 -4.35 9.78 6.44
N ILE A 114 -4.12 8.52 6.00
CA ILE A 114 -2.98 7.72 6.39
C ILE A 114 -1.67 8.40 5.94
N ALA A 115 -1.60 8.88 4.70
CA ALA A 115 -0.43 9.56 4.15
C ALA A 115 -0.09 10.83 4.95
N ILE A 116 -1.08 11.66 5.28
CA ILE A 116 -0.92 12.86 6.11
C ILE A 116 -0.42 12.50 7.52
N SER A 117 -0.91 11.40 8.10
CA SER A 117 -0.46 10.95 9.41
C SER A 117 1.05 10.66 9.45
N ARG A 118 1.65 10.25 8.32
CA ARG A 118 3.11 9.99 8.23
C ARG A 118 3.94 11.28 8.34
N ILE A 119 3.43 12.38 7.79
CA ILE A 119 4.06 13.70 7.91
C ILE A 119 3.91 14.20 9.36
N TRP A 120 2.71 14.12 9.91
CA TRP A 120 2.42 14.59 11.25
C TRP A 120 3.23 13.86 12.33
N LEU A 121 3.41 12.57 12.17
CA LEU A 121 4.25 11.74 13.05
C LEU A 121 5.76 11.89 12.78
N LYS A 122 6.17 12.80 11.86
CA LYS A 122 7.57 13.02 11.45
C LYS A 122 8.30 11.73 11.02
N ALA A 123 7.53 10.76 10.51
CA ALA A 123 8.06 9.49 10.06
C ALA A 123 8.56 9.55 8.60
N HIS A 124 8.05 10.50 7.82
CA HIS A 124 8.40 10.74 6.41
C HIS A 124 8.36 12.21 6.07
N SER A 125 9.18 12.63 5.10
CA SER A 125 9.11 13.96 4.50
C SER A 125 7.89 14.12 3.60
N VAL A 126 7.54 15.36 3.29
CA VAL A 126 6.44 15.68 2.39
C VAL A 126 6.67 15.09 0.99
N SER A 127 7.91 15.17 0.50
CA SER A 127 8.30 14.61 -0.81
C SER A 127 8.08 13.09 -0.89
N GLU A 128 8.50 12.34 0.13
CA GLU A 128 8.33 10.88 0.22
C GLU A 128 6.86 10.47 0.22
N VAL A 129 6.02 11.25 0.92
CA VAL A 129 4.59 11.00 1.02
C VAL A 129 3.88 11.33 -0.29
N ILE A 130 4.18 12.47 -0.92
CA ILE A 130 3.58 12.87 -2.19
C ILE A 130 3.95 11.88 -3.29
N LEU A 131 5.25 11.59 -3.45
CA LEU A 131 5.74 10.67 -4.47
C LEU A 131 5.23 9.24 -4.25
N GLY A 132 5.23 8.77 -3.00
CA GLY A 132 4.67 7.47 -2.65
C GLY A 132 3.16 7.38 -2.94
N SER A 133 2.40 8.41 -2.56
CA SER A 133 0.95 8.47 -2.82
C SER A 133 0.65 8.50 -4.33
N ALA A 134 1.36 9.33 -5.10
CA ALA A 134 1.19 9.41 -6.54
C ALA A 134 1.52 8.07 -7.21
N PHE A 135 2.61 7.42 -6.80
CA PHE A 135 3.00 6.12 -7.31
C PHE A 135 1.93 5.04 -7.05
N GLY A 136 1.46 4.94 -5.80
CA GLY A 136 0.41 3.99 -5.44
C GLY A 136 -0.91 4.25 -6.18
N LEU A 137 -1.29 5.53 -6.33
CA LEU A 137 -2.52 5.92 -7.05
C LEU A 137 -2.43 5.62 -8.55
N LEU A 138 -1.29 5.83 -9.18
CA LEU A 138 -1.07 5.48 -10.59
C LEU A 138 -1.24 3.97 -10.82
N ILE A 139 -0.67 3.14 -9.94
CA ILE A 139 -0.80 1.69 -10.04
C ILE A 139 -2.23 1.24 -9.76
N CYS A 140 -2.91 1.86 -8.78
CA CYS A 140 -4.33 1.62 -8.52
C CYS A 140 -5.18 1.94 -9.76
N GLY A 141 -4.94 3.10 -10.39
CA GLY A 141 -5.61 3.50 -11.63
C GLY A 141 -5.36 2.53 -12.78
N TRP A 142 -4.11 2.07 -12.95
CA TRP A 142 -3.78 1.04 -13.94
C TRP A 142 -4.53 -0.28 -13.68
N PHE A 143 -4.56 -0.74 -12.43
CA PHE A 143 -5.29 -1.95 -12.07
C PHE A 143 -6.79 -1.80 -12.37
N GLN A 144 -7.40 -0.67 -12.02
CA GLN A 144 -8.83 -0.42 -12.21
C GLN A 144 -9.24 -0.16 -13.65
N LYS A 145 -8.33 0.35 -14.54
CA LYS A 145 -8.58 0.52 -15.98
C LYS A 145 -8.72 -0.81 -16.72
N GLY A 146 -8.21 -1.90 -16.20
CA GLY A 146 -8.56 -3.22 -16.70
C GLY A 146 -10.07 -3.38 -16.56
N LYS A 147 -10.78 -3.54 -17.69
CA LYS A 147 -12.22 -3.80 -17.64
C LYS A 147 -12.44 -4.94 -16.66
N PRO A 148 -13.00 -4.69 -15.46
CA PRO A 148 -13.39 -5.81 -14.62
C PRO A 148 -14.33 -6.61 -15.50
N VAL A 149 -14.06 -7.90 -15.67
CA VAL A 149 -15.04 -8.77 -16.27
C VAL A 149 -16.34 -8.44 -15.56
N ALA A 150 -17.37 -8.03 -16.32
CA ALA A 150 -18.69 -7.69 -15.78
C ALA A 150 -19.30 -8.99 -15.26
N GLN A 151 -18.69 -9.52 -14.21
CA GLN A 151 -19.09 -10.77 -13.61
C GLN A 151 -20.17 -10.48 -12.61
N GLN A 152 -21.18 -11.28 -12.71
CA GLN A 152 -22.18 -11.47 -11.68
C GLN A 152 -21.51 -12.11 -10.46
N VAL A 153 -20.64 -11.32 -9.79
CA VAL A 153 -20.09 -11.74 -8.50
C VAL A 153 -21.26 -11.96 -7.57
N SER A 154 -21.39 -13.16 -7.00
CA SER A 154 -22.50 -13.48 -6.11
C SER A 154 -22.49 -12.57 -4.87
N VAL A 155 -23.67 -12.30 -4.32
CA VAL A 155 -23.79 -11.55 -3.05
C VAL A 155 -22.93 -12.23 -1.98
N ARG A 156 -22.95 -13.56 -1.91
CA ARG A 156 -22.13 -14.33 -0.94
C ARG A 156 -20.65 -14.05 -1.07
N ALA A 157 -20.12 -13.96 -2.30
CA ALA A 157 -18.69 -13.66 -2.51
C ALA A 157 -18.31 -12.26 -2.05
N VAL A 158 -19.16 -11.25 -2.28
CA VAL A 158 -18.92 -9.88 -1.79
C VAL A 158 -19.04 -9.83 -0.26
N THR A 159 -20.02 -10.53 0.34
CA THR A 159 -20.18 -10.60 1.80
C THR A 159 -18.97 -11.27 2.44
N LEU A 160 -18.46 -12.36 1.85
CA LEU A 160 -17.23 -13.02 2.32
C LEU A 160 -16.02 -12.09 2.20
N LEU A 161 -15.89 -11.35 1.09
CA LEU A 161 -14.81 -10.36 0.95
C LEU A 161 -14.91 -9.31 2.06
N ALA A 162 -16.09 -8.75 2.30
CA ALA A 162 -16.30 -7.72 3.31
C ALA A 162 -16.03 -8.24 4.72
N GLY A 163 -16.64 -9.37 5.09
CA GLY A 163 -16.53 -9.96 6.43
C GLY A 163 -15.10 -10.34 6.79
N MET A 164 -14.40 -11.02 5.87
CA MET A 164 -13.00 -11.40 6.11
C MET A 164 -12.07 -10.18 6.09
N SER A 165 -12.29 -9.20 5.21
CA SER A 165 -11.50 -7.97 5.21
C SER A 165 -11.66 -7.22 6.53
N LEU A 166 -12.89 -7.10 7.05
CA LEU A 166 -13.15 -6.48 8.35
C LEU A 166 -12.47 -7.26 9.48
N LEU A 167 -12.60 -8.58 9.49
CA LEU A 167 -11.96 -9.45 10.49
C LEU A 167 -10.44 -9.27 10.50
N LEU A 168 -9.80 -9.28 9.32
CA LEU A 168 -8.35 -9.09 9.19
C LEU A 168 -7.91 -7.72 9.67
N VAL A 169 -8.64 -6.67 9.29
CA VAL A 169 -8.36 -5.31 9.78
C VAL A 169 -8.45 -5.27 11.30
N LEU A 170 -9.53 -5.77 11.90
CA LEU A 170 -9.71 -5.77 13.37
C LEU A 170 -8.65 -6.61 14.08
N ALA A 171 -8.30 -7.77 13.55
CA ALA A 171 -7.31 -8.68 14.14
C ALA A 171 -5.88 -8.13 14.08
N CYS A 172 -5.55 -7.37 13.04
CA CYS A 172 -4.19 -6.88 12.81
C CYS A 172 -4.01 -5.39 13.18
N TYR A 173 -5.10 -4.69 13.48
CA TYR A 173 -5.06 -3.26 13.81
C TYR A 173 -4.22 -2.99 15.06
N GLY A 174 -3.37 -1.96 14.98
CA GLY A 174 -2.47 -1.60 16.07
C GLY A 174 -1.21 -2.47 16.19
N ARG A 175 -1.08 -3.54 15.36
CA ARG A 175 0.17 -4.30 15.25
C ARG A 175 1.13 -3.58 14.31
N VAL A 176 2.43 -3.75 14.52
CA VAL A 176 3.49 -3.16 13.70
C VAL A 176 4.30 -4.28 13.06
N PHE A 177 4.42 -4.23 11.73
CA PHE A 177 5.26 -5.16 10.99
C PHE A 177 6.69 -4.58 10.82
N PRO A 178 7.76 -5.34 11.10
CA PRO A 178 9.14 -4.83 11.11
C PRO A 178 9.75 -4.65 9.69
N SER A 179 8.98 -4.10 8.74
CA SER A 179 9.40 -3.94 7.34
C SER A 179 10.69 -3.13 7.19
N GLN A 180 10.88 -2.10 8.00
CA GLN A 180 12.10 -1.27 7.97
C GLN A 180 13.33 -2.03 8.43
N HIS A 181 13.19 -2.90 9.45
CA HIS A 181 14.29 -3.74 9.91
C HIS A 181 14.74 -4.72 8.83
N ILE A 182 13.78 -5.35 8.15
CA ILE A 182 14.06 -6.27 7.03
C ILE A 182 14.80 -5.53 5.90
N LEU A 183 14.33 -4.35 5.51
CA LEU A 183 14.97 -3.56 4.45
C LEU A 183 16.39 -3.13 4.84
N LYS A 184 16.64 -2.78 6.11
CA LYS A 184 17.99 -2.47 6.58
C LYS A 184 18.94 -3.67 6.46
N GLN A 185 18.49 -4.84 6.87
CA GLN A 185 19.29 -6.07 6.73
C GLN A 185 19.61 -6.39 5.27
N VAL A 186 18.62 -6.24 4.37
CA VAL A 186 18.82 -6.43 2.93
C VAL A 186 19.81 -5.40 2.39
N ALA A 187 19.69 -4.12 2.77
CA ALA A 187 20.60 -3.06 2.34
C ALA A 187 22.06 -3.35 2.75
N LEU A 188 22.29 -3.77 3.99
CA LEU A 188 23.61 -4.17 4.47
C LEU A 188 24.18 -5.35 3.67
N ALA A 189 23.34 -6.37 3.42
CA ALA A 189 23.75 -7.57 2.69
C ALA A 189 24.16 -7.29 1.23
N ILE A 190 23.48 -6.34 0.55
CA ILE A 190 23.75 -6.04 -0.86
C ILE A 190 24.82 -4.97 -1.07
N SER A 191 24.99 -4.05 -0.09
CA SER A 191 26.00 -2.99 -0.19
C SER A 191 27.38 -3.43 0.29
N GLY A 192 27.45 -4.41 1.17
CA GLY A 192 28.68 -4.81 1.85
C GLY A 192 29.19 -3.77 2.87
N HIS A 193 28.39 -2.74 3.18
CA HIS A 193 28.72 -1.72 4.18
C HIS A 193 28.36 -2.20 5.58
N ASP A 194 29.08 -1.72 6.60
CA ASP A 194 28.77 -2.01 8.00
C ASP A 194 27.58 -1.19 8.53
N MET A 195 27.19 -0.13 7.83
CA MET A 195 26.08 0.76 8.19
C MET A 195 25.25 1.15 6.97
N VAL A 196 23.95 1.41 7.18
CA VAL A 196 23.05 1.93 6.15
C VAL A 196 23.04 3.46 6.19
N PHE A 197 22.90 4.08 5.03
CA PHE A 197 22.62 5.52 4.95
C PHE A 197 21.27 5.84 5.59
N SER A 198 21.22 6.93 6.35
CA SER A 198 20.02 7.40 7.03
C SER A 198 19.95 8.91 7.02
N ARG A 199 18.75 9.48 7.13
CA ARG A 199 18.52 10.94 7.17
C ARG A 199 19.33 11.67 8.28
N GLN A 200 19.76 10.97 9.32
CA GLN A 200 20.49 11.54 10.46
C GLN A 200 22.00 11.46 10.34
N MET A 201 22.53 10.88 9.24
CA MET A 201 23.96 10.92 9.00
C MET A 201 24.34 12.32 8.47
N PRO A 202 25.22 13.07 9.17
CA PRO A 202 25.84 14.25 8.58
C PRO A 202 26.63 13.78 7.35
N LEU A 203 26.50 14.50 6.25
CA LEU A 203 27.38 14.33 5.08
C LEU A 203 28.82 14.52 5.54
N PRO A 204 29.76 13.68 5.08
CA PRO A 204 31.20 13.84 5.38
C PRO A 204 31.72 15.17 4.87
#